data_a9565bbfd1a0eb2280d2415278b80f83
#
_entry.id   a9565bbfd1a0eb2280d2415278b80f83
#
_cell.length_a   1.000
_cell.length_b   1.000
_cell.length_c   1.000
_cell.angle_alpha   90.00
_cell.angle_beta   90.00
_cell.angle_gamma   90.00
#
_symmetry.space_group_name_H-M   'P 1'
#
loop_
_entity.id
_entity.type
_entity.pdbx_description
1 polymer ?
#
loop_
_entity_poly.entity_id
_entity_poly.type
_entity_poly.pdbx_seq_one_letter_code
_entity_poly.pdbx_strand_id
1 'polypeptide(L)'
;RLSPEVRARVQCAFREKVFRPIHRCLETNKPFWWFTVTNNWNSVCLAGVTGAALALLPDREERAYFVAAAEKYHVYGMKGYADDGYCSEGVGYYNYGFRAYILLREEVCRATQGKVDFFRTPKFVRIAQYGKKIQMLNGICPAYSDCRIGLTVDWFINNYCDNVLGTAPYFEKCVFPSNGRNLSLYSIEFFPNQAWKLEQSDEIKQAIQEEYDPLHTFYEKAGILVARPSEKSNCDLAISAKGGNNAENHNHNDIGSYAVSLGRETVAGDQGGPFSYPGDYFSADAPDKYPIKGSFGHPVPLVDGLQQVTGARAQAIVLNRELTRTKDLFSIDLTSAYNTPKLEKLLRTFTYDRTDVGSFTVEDKFFANAPIRFETALTTSADWKQIDANHLLLAVGNEQMLVTIDASGEVELTSDTIQVNGPAYTRIGIILKKTVKDGQIRLIMCPKRP
;
A
#
# COMPACT_ATOMS: atom_id res chain seq x y z
N ARG A 1 26.62 26.56 11.87
CA ARG A 1 25.83 27.81 11.71
C ARG A 1 26.25 28.49 10.42
N LEU A 2 25.31 29.03 9.61
CA LEU A 2 25.62 29.78 8.39
C LEU A 2 26.15 31.17 8.76
N SER A 3 27.11 31.68 7.94
CA SER A 3 27.53 33.10 8.08
C SER A 3 26.38 34.06 7.77
N PRO A 4 26.40 35.33 8.26
CA PRO A 4 25.38 36.33 7.96
C PRO A 4 25.17 36.51 6.45
N GLU A 5 26.23 36.55 5.66
CA GLU A 5 26.16 36.73 4.21
C GLU A 5 25.47 35.50 3.54
N VAL A 6 25.83 34.29 3.93
CA VAL A 6 25.18 33.07 3.39
C VAL A 6 23.71 33.07 3.76
N ARG A 7 23.36 33.42 4.99
CA ARG A 7 21.96 33.51 5.44
C ARG A 7 21.18 34.53 4.59
N ALA A 8 21.73 35.74 4.37
CA ALA A 8 21.09 36.78 3.55
C ALA A 8 20.88 36.32 2.11
N ARG A 9 21.86 35.62 1.51
CA ARG A 9 21.73 35.05 0.17
C ARG A 9 20.64 33.98 0.10
N VAL A 10 20.56 33.11 1.09
CA VAL A 10 19.50 32.07 1.19
C VAL A 10 18.13 32.75 1.29
N GLN A 11 17.96 33.72 2.20
CA GLN A 11 16.69 34.44 2.36
C GLN A 11 16.27 35.15 1.06
N CYS A 12 17.21 35.82 0.38
CA CYS A 12 16.95 36.46 -0.90
C CYS A 12 16.49 35.43 -1.95
N ALA A 13 17.22 34.32 -2.08
CA ALA A 13 16.88 33.27 -3.05
C ALA A 13 15.49 32.68 -2.81
N PHE A 14 15.13 32.39 -1.55
CA PHE A 14 13.79 31.89 -1.19
C PHE A 14 12.71 32.92 -1.47
N ARG A 15 12.95 34.20 -1.14
CA ARG A 15 12.01 35.30 -1.42
C ARG A 15 11.70 35.41 -2.91
N GLU A 16 12.72 35.36 -3.77
CA GLU A 16 12.55 35.53 -5.22
C GLU A 16 12.01 34.28 -5.91
N LYS A 17 12.48 33.10 -5.51
CA LYS A 17 12.20 31.85 -6.24
C LYS A 17 11.03 31.05 -5.67
N VAL A 18 10.65 31.32 -4.42
CA VAL A 18 9.61 30.53 -3.72
C VAL A 18 8.46 31.45 -3.28
N PHE A 19 8.72 32.39 -2.37
CA PHE A 19 7.64 33.12 -1.72
C PHE A 19 6.89 34.06 -2.67
N ARG A 20 7.58 34.89 -3.43
CA ARG A 20 6.93 35.80 -4.40
C ARG A 20 6.13 35.08 -5.49
N PRO A 21 6.64 34.00 -6.14
CA PRO A 21 5.85 33.22 -7.08
C PRO A 21 4.58 32.63 -6.45
N ILE A 22 4.66 32.12 -5.21
CA ILE A 22 3.52 31.56 -4.50
C ILE A 22 2.49 32.65 -4.17
N HIS A 23 2.90 33.79 -3.61
CA HIS A 23 2.00 34.93 -3.39
C HIS A 23 1.24 35.28 -4.68
N ARG A 24 1.97 35.52 -5.77
CA ARG A 24 1.36 35.86 -7.06
C ARG A 24 0.33 34.82 -7.55
N CYS A 25 0.64 33.53 -7.45
CA CYS A 25 -0.27 32.51 -7.93
C CYS A 25 -1.53 32.40 -7.05
N LEU A 26 -1.41 32.59 -5.73
CA LEU A 26 -2.54 32.55 -4.81
C LEU A 26 -3.41 33.81 -4.91
N GLU A 27 -2.81 35.01 -5.03
CA GLU A 27 -3.52 36.29 -5.22
C GLU A 27 -4.31 36.29 -6.53
N THR A 28 -3.77 35.71 -7.60
CA THR A 28 -4.44 35.61 -8.90
C THR A 28 -5.42 34.42 -8.97
N ASN A 29 -5.60 33.68 -7.88
CA ASN A 29 -6.40 32.46 -7.80
C ASN A 29 -6.02 31.39 -8.86
N LYS A 30 -4.71 31.32 -9.17
CA LYS A 30 -4.12 30.32 -10.07
C LYS A 30 -3.01 29.56 -9.33
N PRO A 31 -3.38 28.71 -8.34
CA PRO A 31 -2.40 27.98 -7.54
C PRO A 31 -1.57 27.06 -8.44
N PHE A 32 -0.31 26.82 -8.06
CA PHE A 32 0.49 25.77 -8.69
C PHE A 32 -0.22 24.43 -8.56
N TRP A 33 -0.01 23.54 -9.53
CA TRP A 33 -0.67 22.24 -9.62
C TRP A 33 -0.58 21.41 -8.32
N TRP A 34 0.55 21.45 -7.63
CA TRP A 34 0.78 20.70 -6.40
C TRP A 34 -0.06 21.17 -5.19
N PHE A 35 -0.67 22.34 -5.23
CA PHE A 35 -1.61 22.77 -4.18
C PHE A 35 -2.90 21.96 -4.17
N THR A 36 -3.33 21.44 -5.32
CA THR A 36 -4.64 20.83 -5.49
C THR A 36 -4.60 19.36 -5.90
N VAL A 37 -3.41 18.75 -5.97
CA VAL A 37 -3.29 17.32 -6.26
C VAL A 37 -3.61 16.48 -5.04
N THR A 38 -4.11 15.28 -5.29
CA THR A 38 -4.57 14.33 -4.27
C THR A 38 -3.53 13.24 -4.00
N ASN A 39 -2.25 13.62 -3.95
CA ASN A 39 -1.13 12.70 -3.72
C ASN A 39 -0.05 13.37 -2.85
N ASN A 40 1.06 12.66 -2.64
CA ASN A 40 2.17 13.07 -1.77
C ASN A 40 2.78 14.43 -2.10
N TRP A 41 2.76 14.90 -3.35
CA TRP A 41 3.29 16.21 -3.75
C TRP A 41 2.68 17.38 -2.98
N ASN A 42 1.37 17.29 -2.68
CA ASN A 42 0.70 18.31 -1.86
C ASN A 42 1.38 18.46 -0.49
N SER A 43 1.50 17.36 0.24
CA SER A 43 2.07 17.36 1.59
C SER A 43 3.54 17.75 1.60
N VAL A 44 4.33 17.23 0.67
CA VAL A 44 5.78 17.50 0.58
C VAL A 44 6.06 18.96 0.26
N CYS A 45 5.36 19.51 -0.74
CA CYS A 45 5.58 20.91 -1.13
C CYS A 45 5.05 21.88 -0.07
N LEU A 46 3.88 21.61 0.53
CA LEU A 46 3.35 22.46 1.61
C LEU A 46 4.27 22.47 2.83
N ALA A 47 4.78 21.31 3.27
CA ALA A 47 5.73 21.25 4.38
C ALA A 47 7.00 22.07 4.07
N GLY A 48 7.62 21.85 2.91
CA GLY A 48 8.83 22.56 2.54
C GLY A 48 8.64 24.08 2.45
N VAL A 49 7.53 24.53 1.87
CA VAL A 49 7.23 25.96 1.71
C VAL A 49 6.87 26.62 3.05
N THR A 50 6.00 25.98 3.85
CA THR A 50 5.55 26.50 5.14
C THR A 50 6.69 26.56 6.13
N GLY A 51 7.49 25.50 6.25
CA GLY A 51 8.67 25.46 7.10
C GLY A 51 9.69 26.52 6.72
N ALA A 52 9.98 26.66 5.42
CA ALA A 52 10.87 27.71 4.94
C ALA A 52 10.33 29.13 5.26
N ALA A 53 9.03 29.38 5.09
CA ALA A 53 8.41 30.65 5.42
C ALA A 53 8.52 30.97 6.92
N LEU A 54 8.20 30.00 7.78
CA LEU A 54 8.30 30.15 9.23
C LEU A 54 9.73 30.40 9.70
N ALA A 55 10.73 29.79 9.04
CA ALA A 55 12.15 29.92 9.40
C ALA A 55 12.82 31.17 8.86
N LEU A 56 12.42 31.67 7.67
CA LEU A 56 13.17 32.66 6.92
C LEU A 56 12.50 34.06 6.84
N LEU A 57 11.16 34.12 6.98
CA LEU A 57 10.44 35.40 6.90
C LEU A 57 10.44 36.07 8.27
N PRO A 58 10.93 37.34 8.38
CA PRO A 58 10.95 38.06 9.63
C PRO A 58 9.56 38.56 10.03
N ASP A 59 8.72 38.91 9.05
CA ASP A 59 7.41 39.48 9.26
C ASP A 59 6.39 38.42 9.68
N ARG A 60 5.56 38.74 10.68
CA ARG A 60 4.57 37.80 11.24
C ARG A 60 3.39 37.60 10.29
N GLU A 61 2.97 38.66 9.59
CA GLU A 61 1.81 38.56 8.67
C GLU A 61 2.19 37.75 7.44
N GLU A 62 3.41 37.93 6.92
CA GLU A 62 3.93 37.09 5.84
C GLU A 62 3.98 35.62 6.26
N ARG A 63 4.43 35.27 7.48
CA ARG A 63 4.40 33.88 7.98
C ARG A 63 2.98 33.36 8.10
N ALA A 64 2.07 34.17 8.66
CA ALA A 64 0.66 33.80 8.81
C ALA A 64 -0.03 33.50 7.47
N TYR A 65 0.35 34.21 6.42
CA TYR A 65 -0.13 33.98 5.05
C TYR A 65 0.17 32.54 4.59
N PHE A 66 1.40 32.04 4.80
CA PHE A 66 1.78 30.69 4.41
C PHE A 66 1.13 29.62 5.29
N VAL A 67 0.91 29.91 6.57
CA VAL A 67 0.14 29.01 7.46
C VAL A 67 -1.32 28.91 7.00
N ALA A 68 -1.96 30.04 6.64
CA ALA A 68 -3.31 30.04 6.10
C ALA A 68 -3.40 29.32 4.74
N ALA A 69 -2.37 29.46 3.90
CA ALA A 69 -2.29 28.69 2.66
C ALA A 69 -2.19 27.18 2.94
N ALA A 70 -1.35 26.77 3.91
CA ALA A 70 -1.26 25.39 4.32
C ALA A 70 -2.60 24.85 4.85
N GLU A 71 -3.29 25.61 5.71
CA GLU A 71 -4.62 25.27 6.24
C GLU A 71 -5.66 25.09 5.11
N LYS A 72 -5.64 25.97 4.12
CA LYS A 72 -6.56 25.88 2.98
C LYS A 72 -6.31 24.67 2.08
N TYR A 73 -5.04 24.33 1.84
CA TYR A 73 -4.68 23.41 0.76
C TYR A 73 -4.26 22.00 1.22
N HIS A 74 -3.92 21.76 2.49
CA HIS A 74 -3.53 20.43 2.97
C HIS A 74 -4.61 19.37 2.75
N VAL A 75 -5.86 19.76 2.74
CA VAL A 75 -7.01 18.88 2.55
C VAL A 75 -7.00 18.13 1.21
N TYR A 76 -6.33 18.69 0.20
CA TYR A 76 -6.23 18.05 -1.11
C TYR A 76 -5.36 16.80 -1.06
N GLY A 77 -4.18 16.85 -0.45
CA GLY A 77 -3.33 15.68 -0.28
C GLY A 77 -4.03 14.56 0.49
N MET A 78 -4.87 14.94 1.46
CA MET A 78 -5.62 13.98 2.27
C MET A 78 -6.79 13.32 1.53
N LYS A 79 -7.23 13.85 0.40
CA LYS A 79 -8.20 13.19 -0.47
C LYS A 79 -7.61 11.96 -1.17
N GLY A 80 -6.28 11.83 -1.26
CA GLY A 80 -5.61 10.64 -1.77
C GLY A 80 -5.71 9.42 -0.84
N TYR A 81 -6.09 9.64 0.42
CA TYR A 81 -6.40 8.57 1.37
C TYR A 81 -7.91 8.30 1.37
N ALA A 82 -8.30 7.04 1.45
CA ALA A 82 -9.70 6.67 1.64
C ALA A 82 -10.20 7.11 3.03
N ASP A 83 -11.53 7.15 3.23
CA ASP A 83 -12.10 7.61 4.50
C ASP A 83 -11.83 6.65 5.67
N ASP A 84 -11.51 5.38 5.35
CA ASP A 84 -11.04 4.36 6.29
C ASP A 84 -9.53 4.41 6.57
N GLY A 85 -8.83 5.40 5.99
CA GLY A 85 -7.41 5.64 6.16
C GLY A 85 -6.50 4.90 5.18
N TYR A 86 -7.04 4.09 4.25
CA TYR A 86 -6.21 3.35 3.28
C TYR A 86 -5.43 4.29 2.36
N CYS A 87 -4.14 3.99 2.16
CA CYS A 87 -3.27 4.67 1.20
C CYS A 87 -3.21 3.87 -0.10
N SER A 88 -3.87 4.35 -1.16
CA SER A 88 -3.91 3.66 -2.46
C SER A 88 -2.55 3.55 -3.16
N GLU A 89 -1.64 4.45 -2.83
CA GLU A 89 -0.28 4.48 -3.37
C GLU A 89 0.67 3.46 -2.69
N GLY A 90 0.18 2.75 -1.66
CA GLY A 90 0.95 1.76 -0.91
C GLY A 90 1.84 2.34 0.21
N VAL A 91 2.50 1.44 0.94
CA VAL A 91 3.29 1.76 2.14
C VAL A 91 4.48 2.68 1.83
N GLY A 92 5.10 2.54 0.66
CA GLY A 92 6.22 3.40 0.28
C GLY A 92 5.84 4.88 0.22
N TYR A 93 4.73 5.19 -0.42
CA TYR A 93 4.22 6.56 -0.52
C TYR A 93 3.56 7.05 0.76
N TYR A 94 2.97 6.15 1.57
CA TYR A 94 2.57 6.50 2.93
C TYR A 94 3.77 6.97 3.76
N ASN A 95 4.86 6.22 3.77
CA ASN A 95 6.07 6.60 4.47
C ASN A 95 6.60 7.97 4.01
N TYR A 96 6.59 8.23 2.71
CA TYR A 96 7.10 9.47 2.15
C TYR A 96 6.14 10.65 2.35
N GLY A 97 4.90 10.52 1.91
CA GLY A 97 3.93 11.61 1.89
C GLY A 97 3.35 11.93 3.27
N PHE A 98 3.02 10.91 4.06
CA PHE A 98 2.45 11.15 5.39
C PHE A 98 3.50 11.63 6.39
N ARG A 99 4.77 11.24 6.23
CA ARG A 99 5.87 11.84 7.00
C ARG A 99 5.99 13.34 6.74
N ALA A 100 5.93 13.78 5.48
CA ALA A 100 5.93 15.20 5.14
C ALA A 100 4.72 15.93 5.74
N TYR A 101 3.56 15.26 5.77
CA TYR A 101 2.36 15.80 6.40
C TYR A 101 2.50 15.95 7.92
N ILE A 102 3.13 14.99 8.59
CA ILE A 102 3.49 15.11 10.01
C ILE A 102 4.37 16.35 10.26
N LEU A 103 5.38 16.55 9.41
CA LEU A 103 6.25 17.73 9.48
C LEU A 103 5.42 19.03 9.36
N LEU A 104 4.58 19.12 8.34
CA LEU A 104 3.70 20.27 8.13
C LEU A 104 2.81 20.54 9.35
N ARG A 105 2.22 19.50 9.92
CA ARG A 105 1.41 19.63 11.14
C ARG A 105 2.21 20.21 12.31
N GLU A 106 3.40 19.64 12.59
CA GLU A 106 4.24 20.12 13.69
C GLU A 106 4.68 21.57 13.53
N GLU A 107 5.07 21.96 12.33
CA GLU A 107 5.43 23.34 11.99
C GLU A 107 4.29 24.30 12.29
N VAL A 108 3.08 23.98 11.86
CA VAL A 108 1.89 24.81 12.05
C VAL A 108 1.43 24.80 13.51
N CYS A 109 1.38 23.64 14.17
CA CYS A 109 1.03 23.56 15.59
C CYS A 109 1.97 24.38 16.45
N ARG A 110 3.28 24.32 16.22
CA ARG A 110 4.27 25.10 16.98
C ARG A 110 4.15 26.59 16.70
N ALA A 111 3.99 26.98 15.44
CA ALA A 111 3.85 28.39 15.05
C ALA A 111 2.57 29.03 15.60
N THR A 112 1.50 28.25 15.73
CA THR A 112 0.18 28.71 16.20
C THR A 112 -0.12 28.36 17.66
N GLN A 113 0.82 27.74 18.37
CA GLN A 113 0.64 27.24 19.74
C GLN A 113 -0.59 26.31 19.86
N GLY A 114 -0.76 25.41 18.87
CA GLY A 114 -1.83 24.45 18.81
C GLY A 114 -3.20 24.99 18.39
N LYS A 115 -3.32 26.29 18.07
CA LYS A 115 -4.61 26.86 17.61
C LYS A 115 -5.06 26.25 16.27
N VAL A 116 -4.11 25.94 15.40
CA VAL A 116 -4.34 25.22 14.15
C VAL A 116 -3.67 23.87 14.25
N ASP A 117 -4.45 22.81 14.17
CA ASP A 117 -3.98 21.43 14.16
C ASP A 117 -4.74 20.63 13.10
N PHE A 118 -4.02 20.10 12.12
CA PHE A 118 -4.61 19.39 10.98
C PHE A 118 -5.11 17.98 11.32
N PHE A 119 -4.78 17.46 12.51
CA PHE A 119 -5.23 16.13 12.93
C PHE A 119 -6.61 16.12 13.60
N ARG A 120 -7.30 17.25 13.69
CA ARG A 120 -8.60 17.39 14.36
C ARG A 120 -9.79 16.79 13.58
N THR A 121 -9.60 15.73 12.81
CA THR A 121 -10.69 15.03 12.14
C THR A 121 -10.56 13.51 12.29
N PRO A 122 -11.67 12.75 12.38
CA PRO A 122 -11.64 11.28 12.46
C PRO A 122 -10.89 10.61 11.32
N LYS A 123 -10.96 11.18 10.12
CA LYS A 123 -10.22 10.68 8.95
C LYS A 123 -8.71 10.65 9.20
N PHE A 124 -8.16 11.67 9.85
CA PHE A 124 -6.73 11.72 10.18
C PHE A 124 -6.31 10.64 11.16
N VAL A 125 -7.14 10.37 12.16
CA VAL A 125 -6.90 9.28 13.10
C VAL A 125 -6.79 7.95 12.36
N ARG A 126 -7.67 7.70 11.39
CA ARG A 126 -7.65 6.48 10.58
C ARG A 126 -6.41 6.41 9.69
N ILE A 127 -6.02 7.53 9.05
CA ILE A 127 -4.77 7.60 8.28
C ILE A 127 -3.55 7.35 9.18
N ALA A 128 -3.52 7.94 10.38
CA ALA A 128 -2.44 7.72 11.35
C ALA A 128 -2.33 6.25 11.79
N GLN A 129 -3.45 5.52 11.81
CA GLN A 129 -3.49 4.09 12.15
C GLN A 129 -3.17 3.17 10.96
N TYR A 130 -3.13 3.68 9.73
CA TYR A 130 -2.87 2.86 8.53
C TYR A 130 -1.59 2.05 8.67
N GLY A 131 -0.51 2.66 9.15
CA GLY A 131 0.77 2.00 9.30
C GLY A 131 0.75 0.77 10.22
N LYS A 132 -0.16 0.72 11.21
CA LYS A 132 -0.38 -0.47 12.05
C LYS A 132 -1.25 -1.49 11.36
N LYS A 133 -2.33 -1.02 10.77
CA LYS A 133 -3.40 -1.87 10.20
C LYS A 133 -2.99 -2.59 8.91
N ILE A 134 -2.04 -2.03 8.13
CA ILE A 134 -1.61 -2.63 6.85
C ILE A 134 -0.59 -3.76 7.02
N GLN A 135 0.07 -3.87 8.17
CA GLN A 135 1.06 -4.91 8.41
C GLN A 135 0.41 -6.29 8.50
N MET A 136 1.01 -7.27 7.84
CA MET A 136 0.62 -8.69 7.90
C MET A 136 1.23 -9.35 9.14
N LEU A 137 2.53 -9.66 9.11
CA LEU A 137 3.25 -10.34 10.19
C LEU A 137 4.66 -9.77 10.30
N ASN A 138 5.16 -9.57 11.54
CA ASN A 138 6.55 -9.15 11.83
C ASN A 138 7.00 -7.89 11.07
N GLY A 139 6.09 -6.93 10.82
CA GLY A 139 6.38 -5.69 10.11
C GLY A 139 6.29 -5.82 8.58
N ILE A 140 6.04 -7.01 8.04
CA ILE A 140 5.86 -7.22 6.61
C ILE A 140 4.56 -6.56 6.16
N CYS A 141 4.64 -5.81 5.07
CA CYS A 141 3.49 -5.18 4.43
C CYS A 141 3.28 -5.75 3.02
N PRO A 142 2.02 -5.79 2.53
CA PRO A 142 1.78 -6.14 1.14
C PRO A 142 2.39 -5.09 0.20
N ALA A 143 2.99 -5.55 -0.90
CA ALA A 143 3.68 -4.70 -1.84
C ALA A 143 2.76 -4.25 -3.00
N TYR A 144 1.55 -3.78 -2.70
CA TYR A 144 0.62 -3.31 -3.73
C TYR A 144 1.02 -1.98 -4.34
N SER A 145 0.58 -1.74 -5.57
CA SER A 145 0.90 -0.53 -6.34
C SER A 145 2.42 -0.37 -6.56
N ASP A 146 2.92 0.84 -6.59
CA ASP A 146 4.37 1.11 -6.70
C ASP A 146 5.14 0.88 -5.38
N CYS A 147 4.55 0.18 -4.41
CA CYS A 147 5.26 -0.22 -3.19
C CYS A 147 6.32 -1.29 -3.52
N ARG A 148 7.54 -1.10 -3.07
CA ARG A 148 8.60 -2.09 -3.24
C ARG A 148 8.41 -3.24 -2.27
N ILE A 149 8.66 -4.46 -2.72
CA ILE A 149 8.70 -5.61 -1.82
C ILE A 149 9.72 -5.41 -0.69
N GLY A 150 9.40 -5.88 0.49
CA GLY A 150 10.25 -5.76 1.69
C GLY A 150 10.22 -4.39 2.37
N LEU A 151 9.42 -3.42 1.88
CA LEU A 151 9.22 -2.17 2.61
C LEU A 151 8.38 -2.41 3.87
N THR A 152 8.84 -1.81 4.95
CA THR A 152 8.13 -1.75 6.23
C THR A 152 7.60 -0.34 6.47
N VAL A 153 6.63 -0.22 7.34
CA VAL A 153 6.19 1.11 7.80
C VAL A 153 7.31 1.75 8.61
N ASP A 154 7.52 3.05 8.36
CA ASP A 154 8.51 3.82 9.09
C ASP A 154 8.15 3.88 10.58
N TRP A 155 9.06 3.40 11.42
CA TRP A 155 8.90 3.38 12.87
C TRP A 155 8.62 4.79 13.45
N PHE A 156 9.20 5.84 12.85
CA PHE A 156 9.00 7.22 13.26
C PHE A 156 7.52 7.62 13.13
N ILE A 157 6.87 7.27 12.02
CA ILE A 157 5.46 7.58 11.77
C ILE A 157 4.58 6.91 12.82
N ASN A 158 4.76 5.60 13.04
CA ASN A 158 3.96 4.86 14.01
C ASN A 158 4.14 5.42 15.44
N ASN A 159 5.38 5.63 15.87
CA ASN A 159 5.65 6.17 17.21
C ASN A 159 5.14 7.61 17.37
N TYR A 160 5.28 8.43 16.33
CA TYR A 160 4.73 9.79 16.35
C TYR A 160 3.22 9.76 16.51
N CYS A 161 2.53 8.96 15.70
CA CYS A 161 1.08 8.83 15.74
C CYS A 161 0.60 8.31 17.10
N ASP A 162 1.25 7.29 17.65
CA ASP A 162 0.92 6.78 18.98
C ASP A 162 1.04 7.84 20.08
N ASN A 163 2.12 8.62 20.04
CA ASN A 163 2.30 9.71 20.98
C ASN A 163 1.25 10.82 20.84
N VAL A 164 0.90 11.17 19.59
CA VAL A 164 -0.12 12.20 19.32
C VAL A 164 -1.50 11.74 19.73
N LEU A 165 -1.86 10.50 19.42
CA LEU A 165 -3.18 9.92 19.69
C LEU A 165 -3.32 9.43 21.15
N GLY A 166 -2.21 9.25 21.88
CA GLY A 166 -2.21 8.68 23.21
C GLY A 166 -2.53 7.19 23.22
N THR A 167 -2.23 6.49 22.13
CA THR A 167 -2.41 5.03 22.02
C THR A 167 -1.17 4.31 22.55
N ALA A 168 -1.33 3.05 22.97
CA ALA A 168 -0.18 2.22 23.37
C ALA A 168 0.74 1.99 22.16
N PRO A 169 2.07 2.01 22.34
CA PRO A 169 3.00 1.73 21.26
C PRO A 169 2.78 0.31 20.75
N TYR A 170 2.56 0.17 19.45
CA TYR A 170 2.41 -1.14 18.80
C TYR A 170 3.70 -1.97 18.85
N PHE A 171 4.84 -1.29 18.97
CA PHE A 171 6.16 -1.92 19.07
C PHE A 171 6.77 -1.67 20.46
N GLU A 172 6.65 -2.64 21.35
CA GLU A 172 7.40 -2.64 22.62
C GLU A 172 8.92 -2.73 22.41
N LYS A 173 9.39 -3.08 21.23
CA LYS A 173 10.80 -3.25 20.86
C LYS A 173 11.12 -2.52 19.54
N CYS A 174 10.99 -1.21 19.51
CA CYS A 174 11.71 -0.44 18.51
C CYS A 174 13.21 -0.48 18.85
N VAL A 175 13.90 -1.45 18.30
CA VAL A 175 15.37 -1.40 18.22
C VAL A 175 15.67 -0.25 17.25
N PHE A 176 16.19 0.85 17.78
CA PHE A 176 16.83 1.87 16.94
C PHE A 176 17.78 1.15 15.99
N PRO A 177 17.70 1.38 14.67
CA PRO A 177 18.70 0.78 13.79
C PRO A 177 20.07 1.23 14.29
N SER A 178 20.84 0.28 14.80
CA SER A 178 22.16 0.49 15.41
C SER A 178 23.19 1.14 14.47
N ASN A 179 22.83 1.29 13.21
CA ASN A 179 23.69 1.78 12.13
C ASN A 179 23.26 3.16 11.67
N GLY A 180 23.11 4.15 12.48
CA GLY A 180 22.97 5.60 12.23
C GLY A 180 22.88 6.16 10.79
N ARG A 181 22.82 5.31 9.77
CA ARG A 181 22.92 5.66 8.35
C ARG A 181 21.61 6.07 7.66
N ASN A 182 20.46 5.91 8.34
CA ASN A 182 19.15 6.25 7.78
C ASN A 182 18.35 7.25 8.62
N LEU A 183 18.98 8.03 9.46
CA LEU A 183 18.34 9.21 10.02
C LEU A 183 18.18 10.22 8.88
N SER A 184 17.01 10.29 8.27
CA SER A 184 16.69 11.39 7.37
C SER A 184 16.75 12.70 8.15
N LEU A 185 16.99 13.82 7.47
CA LEU A 185 16.94 15.17 8.07
C LEU A 185 15.65 15.39 8.89
N TYR A 186 14.54 14.77 8.49
CA TYR A 186 13.26 14.79 9.20
C TYR A 186 13.28 14.07 10.56
N SER A 187 14.14 13.06 10.75
CA SER A 187 14.26 12.33 12.02
C SER A 187 15.03 13.10 13.08
N ILE A 188 15.84 14.08 12.69
CA ILE A 188 16.67 14.89 13.62
C ILE A 188 15.82 16.00 14.28
N GLU A 189 14.76 16.43 13.64
CA GLU A 189 14.00 17.61 14.08
C GLU A 189 12.86 17.30 15.05
N PHE A 190 12.32 16.05 15.04
CA PHE A 190 11.16 15.70 15.83
C PHE A 190 11.33 14.34 16.52
N PHE A 191 11.74 14.38 17.77
CA PHE A 191 11.57 13.20 18.62
C PHE A 191 10.06 12.96 18.83
N PRO A 192 9.54 11.75 18.60
CA PRO A 192 8.13 11.44 18.80
C PRO A 192 7.58 11.90 20.16
N ASN A 193 8.41 11.80 21.19
CA ASN A 193 8.07 12.24 22.55
C ASN A 193 7.85 13.75 22.71
N GLN A 194 8.27 14.56 21.73
CA GLN A 194 8.09 16.02 21.71
C GLN A 194 6.97 16.44 20.73
N ALA A 195 6.24 15.48 20.17
CA ALA A 195 5.12 15.75 19.29
C ALA A 195 4.08 16.64 19.98
N TRP A 196 3.50 17.57 19.25
CA TRP A 196 2.41 18.39 19.74
C TRP A 196 1.21 17.49 20.05
N LYS A 197 0.72 17.52 21.30
CA LYS A 197 -0.40 16.68 21.71
C LYS A 197 -1.69 17.12 21.01
N LEU A 198 -2.45 16.15 20.53
CA LEU A 198 -3.75 16.40 19.92
C LEU A 198 -4.78 16.71 20.99
N GLU A 199 -5.51 17.79 20.84
CA GLU A 199 -6.72 18.06 21.61
C GLU A 199 -7.85 17.14 21.10
N GLN A 200 -8.32 16.25 21.95
CA GLN A 200 -9.24 15.19 21.56
C GLN A 200 -10.70 15.60 21.80
N SER A 201 -11.44 15.91 20.74
CA SER A 201 -12.90 15.94 20.76
C SER A 201 -13.49 14.55 20.98
N ASP A 202 -14.78 14.45 21.28
CA ASP A 202 -15.44 13.15 21.44
C ASP A 202 -15.42 12.32 20.15
N GLU A 203 -15.55 12.96 18.98
CA GLU A 203 -15.42 12.30 17.68
C GLU A 203 -14.00 11.73 17.46
N ILE A 204 -12.96 12.46 17.87
CA ILE A 204 -11.57 11.98 17.82
C ILE A 204 -11.37 10.81 18.77
N LYS A 205 -11.87 10.91 20.01
CA LYS A 205 -11.81 9.81 21.00
C LYS A 205 -12.50 8.55 20.46
N GLN A 206 -13.67 8.71 19.85
CA GLN A 206 -14.38 7.60 19.21
C GLN A 206 -13.56 6.97 18.09
N ALA A 207 -12.96 7.79 17.19
CA ALA A 207 -12.12 7.28 16.13
C ALA A 207 -10.84 6.57 16.63
N ILE A 208 -10.26 7.04 17.76
CA ILE A 208 -9.12 6.37 18.41
C ILE A 208 -9.56 5.03 19.02
N GLN A 209 -10.77 4.96 19.54
CA GLN A 209 -11.35 3.77 20.16
C GLN A 209 -11.95 2.79 19.12
N GLU A 210 -12.04 3.17 17.84
CA GLU A 210 -12.38 2.22 16.78
C GLU A 210 -11.45 1.01 16.91
N GLU A 211 -12.05 -0.10 17.30
CA GLU A 211 -11.33 -1.30 17.76
C GLU A 211 -10.34 -1.79 16.71
N TYR A 212 -9.07 -1.86 17.10
CA TYR A 212 -8.07 -2.55 16.29
C TYR A 212 -8.29 -4.05 16.45
N ASP A 213 -8.80 -4.69 15.39
CA ASP A 213 -8.85 -6.15 15.34
C ASP A 213 -7.44 -6.68 15.01
N PRO A 214 -6.78 -7.40 15.93
CA PRO A 214 -5.45 -7.94 15.67
C PRO A 214 -5.45 -9.03 14.60
N LEU A 215 -6.59 -9.68 14.34
CA LEU A 215 -6.72 -10.74 13.35
C LEU A 215 -7.01 -10.20 11.94
N HIS A 216 -7.76 -9.09 11.85
CA HIS A 216 -8.26 -8.61 10.57
C HIS A 216 -8.08 -7.10 10.40
N THR A 217 -7.89 -6.70 9.18
CA THR A 217 -8.14 -5.33 8.72
C THR A 217 -8.81 -5.44 7.36
N PHE A 218 -9.93 -4.77 7.19
CA PHE A 218 -10.57 -4.66 5.90
C PHE A 218 -10.78 -3.19 5.53
N TYR A 219 -10.26 -2.78 4.39
CA TYR A 219 -10.43 -1.45 3.83
C TYR A 219 -11.56 -1.50 2.80
N GLU A 220 -12.73 -0.99 3.18
CA GLU A 220 -13.99 -1.15 2.44
C GLU A 220 -13.92 -0.63 1.00
N LYS A 221 -13.39 0.58 0.78
CA LYS A 221 -13.34 1.19 -0.55
C LYS A 221 -12.31 0.54 -1.46
N ALA A 222 -11.18 0.15 -0.90
CA ALA A 222 -10.10 -0.49 -1.65
C ALA A 222 -10.33 -2.00 -1.82
N GLY A 223 -11.25 -2.60 -1.07
CA GLY A 223 -11.47 -4.04 -1.04
C GLY A 223 -10.22 -4.80 -0.60
N ILE A 224 -9.42 -4.22 0.32
CA ILE A 224 -8.18 -4.84 0.81
C ILE A 224 -8.44 -5.55 2.13
N LEU A 225 -8.20 -6.84 2.15
CA LEU A 225 -8.15 -7.65 3.37
C LEU A 225 -6.70 -7.84 3.80
N VAL A 226 -6.42 -7.64 5.09
CA VAL A 226 -5.21 -8.13 5.76
C VAL A 226 -5.66 -9.07 6.86
N ALA A 227 -5.18 -10.30 6.85
CA ALA A 227 -5.56 -11.32 7.82
C ALA A 227 -4.30 -11.93 8.46
N ARG A 228 -4.33 -12.06 9.78
CA ARG A 228 -3.19 -12.38 10.63
C ARG A 228 -3.43 -13.61 11.47
N PRO A 229 -2.37 -14.32 11.90
CA PRO A 229 -2.50 -15.40 12.86
C PRO A 229 -2.92 -14.87 14.23
N SER A 230 -3.49 -15.74 15.05
CA SER A 230 -3.69 -15.43 16.47
C SER A 230 -2.35 -15.53 17.21
N GLU A 231 -2.07 -14.60 18.13
CA GLU A 231 -0.86 -14.62 18.98
C GLU A 231 -0.65 -15.94 19.74
N LYS A 232 -1.74 -16.68 19.97
CA LYS A 232 -1.71 -17.95 20.71
C LYS A 232 -1.72 -19.19 19.81
N SER A 233 -1.64 -19.01 18.48
CA SER A 233 -1.63 -20.12 17.52
C SER A 233 -0.21 -20.52 17.13
N ASN A 234 -0.07 -21.74 16.59
CA ASN A 234 1.17 -22.19 15.96
C ASN A 234 1.27 -21.74 14.49
N CYS A 235 0.32 -20.93 14.02
CA CYS A 235 0.28 -20.40 12.68
C CYS A 235 1.21 -19.19 12.59
N ASP A 236 2.21 -19.25 11.70
CA ASP A 236 3.11 -18.14 11.37
C ASP A 236 2.82 -17.57 9.96
N LEU A 237 1.64 -17.88 9.43
CA LEU A 237 1.18 -17.45 8.12
C LEU A 237 0.28 -16.21 8.27
N ALA A 238 0.51 -15.19 7.47
CA ALA A 238 -0.42 -14.08 7.33
C ALA A 238 -0.59 -13.73 5.85
N ILE A 239 -1.75 -13.16 5.52
CA ILE A 239 -2.09 -12.87 4.13
C ILE A 239 -2.64 -11.45 3.97
N SER A 240 -2.56 -10.97 2.73
CA SER A 240 -3.38 -9.87 2.25
C SER A 240 -3.99 -10.23 0.91
N ALA A 241 -5.22 -9.79 0.64
CA ALA A 241 -5.93 -9.97 -0.61
C ALA A 241 -6.50 -8.65 -1.10
N LYS A 242 -6.42 -8.40 -2.41
CA LYS A 242 -6.74 -7.14 -3.05
C LYS A 242 -7.98 -7.25 -3.95
N GLY A 243 -8.95 -6.39 -3.72
CA GLY A 243 -10.04 -6.06 -4.63
C GLY A 243 -9.82 -4.71 -5.31
N GLY A 244 -10.74 -3.77 -5.17
CA GLY A 244 -10.64 -2.41 -5.68
C GLY A 244 -10.87 -2.28 -7.19
N ASN A 245 -10.15 -1.39 -7.83
CA ASN A 245 -10.28 -1.11 -9.27
C ASN A 245 -8.92 -0.72 -9.90
N ASN A 246 -8.85 -0.73 -11.24
CA ASN A 246 -7.63 -0.42 -11.99
C ASN A 246 -7.51 1.08 -12.36
N ALA A 247 -7.88 1.99 -11.44
CA ALA A 247 -7.78 3.45 -11.64
C ALA A 247 -7.24 4.20 -10.42
N GLU A 248 -6.60 3.51 -9.50
CA GLU A 248 -5.99 4.10 -8.31
C GLU A 248 -4.73 4.93 -8.68
N ASN A 249 -4.31 5.80 -7.77
CA ASN A 249 -3.00 6.45 -7.91
C ASN A 249 -1.90 5.38 -7.90
N HIS A 250 -0.90 5.51 -8.78
CA HIS A 250 0.16 4.52 -8.94
C HIS A 250 -0.35 3.10 -9.24
N ASN A 251 -1.46 3.01 -9.96
CA ASN A 251 -2.17 1.76 -10.25
C ASN A 251 -1.33 0.73 -11.01
N HIS A 252 -1.54 -0.54 -10.66
CA HIS A 252 -1.23 -1.71 -11.47
C HIS A 252 -2.53 -2.41 -11.87
N ASN A 253 -2.56 -3.12 -13.00
CA ASN A 253 -3.72 -3.90 -13.41
C ASN A 253 -3.71 -5.27 -12.72
N ASP A 254 -3.97 -5.28 -11.42
CA ASP A 254 -3.70 -6.38 -10.50
C ASP A 254 -4.85 -6.69 -9.54
N ILE A 255 -6.09 -6.38 -9.93
CA ILE A 255 -7.28 -6.72 -9.11
C ILE A 255 -7.33 -8.23 -8.89
N GLY A 256 -7.52 -8.63 -7.65
CA GLY A 256 -7.45 -10.04 -7.25
C GLY A 256 -6.05 -10.49 -6.84
N SER A 257 -5.06 -9.59 -6.80
CA SER A 257 -3.73 -9.89 -6.28
C SER A 257 -3.78 -10.23 -4.80
N TYR A 258 -2.73 -10.86 -4.30
CA TYR A 258 -2.59 -11.25 -2.91
C TYR A 258 -1.12 -11.23 -2.49
N ALA A 259 -0.86 -11.24 -1.19
CA ALA A 259 0.47 -11.39 -0.61
C ALA A 259 0.41 -12.42 0.53
N VAL A 260 1.45 -13.24 0.64
CA VAL A 260 1.57 -14.29 1.64
C VAL A 260 2.89 -14.15 2.36
N SER A 261 2.83 -13.95 3.67
CA SER A 261 4.01 -13.94 4.53
C SER A 261 4.02 -15.14 5.45
N LEU A 262 5.21 -15.72 5.65
CA LEU A 262 5.47 -16.81 6.57
C LEU A 262 6.69 -16.45 7.41
N GLY A 263 6.55 -16.47 8.73
CA GLY A 263 7.57 -16.04 9.64
C GLY A 263 8.00 -14.58 9.38
N ARG A 264 9.20 -14.39 8.85
CA ARG A 264 9.76 -13.06 8.52
C ARG A 264 9.92 -12.81 7.02
N GLU A 265 9.34 -13.66 6.18
CA GLU A 265 9.54 -13.66 4.74
C GLU A 265 8.24 -13.45 3.99
N THR A 266 8.30 -12.77 2.85
CA THR A 266 7.23 -12.80 1.84
C THR A 266 7.50 -13.98 0.92
N VAL A 267 6.65 -15.01 1.00
CA VAL A 267 6.92 -16.28 0.30
C VAL A 267 6.27 -16.31 -1.07
N ALA A 268 5.10 -15.71 -1.21
CA ALA A 268 4.35 -15.70 -2.47
C ALA A 268 3.47 -14.47 -2.58
N GLY A 269 3.05 -14.16 -3.79
CA GLY A 269 2.11 -13.08 -4.08
C GLY A 269 2.76 -11.86 -4.69
N ASP A 270 2.12 -10.72 -4.60
CA ASP A 270 2.51 -9.48 -5.24
C ASP A 270 3.95 -9.07 -4.91
N GLN A 271 4.73 -8.77 -5.94
CA GLN A 271 6.13 -8.39 -5.82
C GLN A 271 6.35 -6.87 -5.89
N GLY A 272 5.27 -6.12 -6.11
CA GLY A 272 5.25 -4.66 -6.07
C GLY A 272 5.83 -3.96 -7.29
N GLY A 273 6.16 -2.67 -7.08
CA GLY A 273 6.67 -1.78 -8.10
C GLY A 273 8.21 -1.79 -8.24
N PRO A 274 8.74 -1.05 -9.23
CA PRO A 274 10.17 -0.99 -9.52
C PRO A 274 10.93 -0.16 -8.48
N PHE A 275 12.25 -0.34 -8.39
CA PHE A 275 13.11 0.47 -7.53
C PHE A 275 13.40 1.85 -8.12
N SER A 276 13.26 2.00 -9.42
CA SER A 276 13.30 3.27 -10.13
C SER A 276 12.41 3.20 -11.37
N TYR A 277 11.75 4.31 -11.69
CA TYR A 277 10.82 4.35 -12.81
C TYR A 277 11.55 4.46 -14.15
N PRO A 278 11.21 3.60 -15.15
CA PRO A 278 11.53 3.89 -16.55
C PRO A 278 10.90 5.21 -17.01
N GLY A 279 11.45 5.83 -18.03
CA GLY A 279 11.04 7.18 -18.45
C GLY A 279 9.56 7.31 -18.88
N ASP A 280 8.96 6.23 -19.38
CA ASP A 280 7.57 6.17 -19.85
C ASP A 280 6.66 5.29 -18.94
N TYR A 281 7.10 5.03 -17.72
CA TYR A 281 6.37 4.17 -16.77
C TYR A 281 4.94 4.64 -16.44
N PHE A 282 4.67 5.92 -16.59
CA PHE A 282 3.35 6.52 -16.35
C PHE A 282 2.59 6.83 -17.64
N SER A 283 3.05 6.34 -18.80
CA SER A 283 2.30 6.44 -20.04
C SER A 283 1.05 5.55 -20.01
N ALA A 284 0.05 5.87 -20.85
CA ALA A 284 -1.20 5.11 -20.91
C ALA A 284 -1.01 3.64 -21.31
N ASP A 285 0.03 3.34 -22.08
CA ASP A 285 0.41 2.01 -22.56
C ASP A 285 1.44 1.29 -21.66
N ALA A 286 1.78 1.88 -20.53
CA ALA A 286 2.73 1.27 -19.58
C ALA A 286 2.32 -0.14 -19.10
N PRO A 287 1.02 -0.44 -18.85
CA PRO A 287 0.58 -1.80 -18.49
C PRO A 287 0.87 -2.86 -19.56
N ASP A 288 0.93 -2.48 -20.83
CA ASP A 288 1.28 -3.40 -21.92
C ASP A 288 2.80 -3.55 -22.09
N LYS A 289 3.57 -2.54 -21.69
CA LYS A 289 5.05 -2.53 -21.83
C LYS A 289 5.75 -3.15 -20.62
N TYR A 290 5.24 -2.90 -19.43
CA TYR A 290 5.89 -3.30 -18.18
C TYR A 290 5.08 -4.38 -17.49
N PRO A 291 5.55 -5.63 -17.40
CA PRO A 291 4.84 -6.72 -16.74
C PRO A 291 4.38 -6.39 -15.32
N ILE A 292 5.20 -5.61 -14.59
CA ILE A 292 4.87 -5.18 -13.21
C ILE A 292 3.77 -4.11 -13.13
N LYS A 293 3.36 -3.52 -14.25
CA LYS A 293 2.20 -2.61 -14.35
C LYS A 293 0.97 -3.34 -14.86
N GLY A 294 1.19 -4.31 -15.74
CA GLY A 294 0.15 -5.17 -16.28
C GLY A 294 -0.07 -6.42 -15.44
N SER A 295 -1.17 -7.12 -15.70
CA SER A 295 -1.56 -8.32 -14.97
C SER A 295 -0.55 -9.46 -15.06
N PHE A 296 0.28 -9.48 -16.12
CA PHE A 296 1.26 -10.53 -16.32
C PHE A 296 2.31 -10.60 -15.20
N GLY A 297 2.64 -9.48 -14.59
CA GLY A 297 3.60 -9.45 -13.48
C GLY A 297 2.99 -9.77 -12.11
N HIS A 298 1.71 -10.06 -12.02
CA HIS A 298 0.98 -10.24 -10.77
C HIS A 298 0.36 -11.63 -10.64
N PRO A 299 0.01 -12.08 -9.41
CA PRO A 299 -0.60 -13.39 -9.17
C PRO A 299 -2.11 -13.35 -9.48
N VAL A 300 -2.47 -12.95 -10.69
CA VAL A 300 -3.85 -12.80 -11.17
C VAL A 300 -4.08 -13.60 -12.46
N PRO A 301 -5.35 -13.94 -12.80
CA PRO A 301 -5.66 -14.71 -13.99
C PRO A 301 -5.33 -14.01 -15.30
N LEU A 302 -5.15 -14.82 -16.34
CA LEU A 302 -5.23 -14.43 -17.74
C LEU A 302 -6.36 -15.24 -18.41
N VAL A 303 -7.18 -14.56 -19.21
CA VAL A 303 -8.32 -15.14 -19.91
C VAL A 303 -8.10 -15.05 -21.42
N ASP A 304 -7.98 -16.19 -22.13
CA ASP A 304 -7.53 -16.25 -23.54
C ASP A 304 -6.20 -15.50 -23.78
N GLY A 305 -5.32 -15.44 -22.76
CA GLY A 305 -4.07 -14.69 -22.78
C GLY A 305 -4.23 -13.18 -22.58
N LEU A 306 -5.45 -12.69 -22.39
CA LEU A 306 -5.72 -11.27 -22.13
C LEU A 306 -5.46 -10.91 -20.69
N GLN A 307 -4.85 -9.75 -20.49
CA GLN A 307 -4.65 -9.08 -19.22
C GLN A 307 -5.90 -8.27 -18.80
N GLN A 308 -5.96 -7.85 -17.55
CA GLN A 308 -6.97 -6.91 -17.08
C GLN A 308 -6.83 -5.56 -17.78
N VAL A 309 -7.96 -4.92 -18.03
CA VAL A 309 -7.98 -3.57 -18.63
C VAL A 309 -7.75 -2.49 -17.57
N THR A 310 -7.20 -1.37 -18.01
CA THR A 310 -7.02 -0.18 -17.17
C THR A 310 -8.33 0.58 -16.99
N GLY A 311 -8.49 1.24 -15.86
CA GLY A 311 -9.58 2.17 -15.59
C GLY A 311 -10.60 1.67 -14.57
N ALA A 312 -11.43 2.58 -14.07
CA ALA A 312 -12.36 2.33 -12.96
C ALA A 312 -13.49 1.32 -13.28
N ARG A 313 -13.72 1.02 -14.55
CA ARG A 313 -14.68 -0.03 -14.95
C ARG A 313 -14.17 -1.43 -14.67
N ALA A 314 -12.85 -1.61 -14.69
CA ALA A 314 -12.19 -2.83 -14.24
C ALA A 314 -12.18 -2.78 -12.70
N GLN A 315 -13.09 -3.49 -12.07
CA GLN A 315 -13.25 -3.49 -10.61
C GLN A 315 -13.60 -4.87 -10.08
N ALA A 316 -13.22 -5.14 -8.84
CA ALA A 316 -13.67 -6.28 -8.09
C ALA A 316 -14.99 -5.95 -7.37
N ILE A 317 -15.99 -6.78 -7.54
CA ILE A 317 -17.23 -6.70 -6.76
C ILE A 317 -17.12 -7.67 -5.61
N VAL A 318 -17.18 -7.18 -4.39
CA VAL A 318 -17.17 -8.03 -3.19
C VAL A 318 -18.50 -8.78 -3.12
N LEU A 319 -18.44 -10.11 -3.17
CA LEU A 319 -19.62 -10.99 -3.11
C LEU A 319 -19.87 -11.51 -1.71
N ASN A 320 -18.81 -11.89 -1.00
CA ASN A 320 -18.90 -12.39 0.36
C ASN A 320 -17.64 -12.05 1.14
N ARG A 321 -17.81 -11.76 2.43
CA ARG A 321 -16.76 -11.56 3.39
C ARG A 321 -17.19 -12.12 4.74
N GLU A 322 -16.59 -13.21 5.14
CA GLU A 322 -16.78 -13.82 6.45
C GLU A 322 -15.44 -13.85 7.18
N LEU A 323 -15.31 -13.06 8.24
CA LEU A 323 -14.10 -12.94 9.02
C LEU A 323 -14.36 -13.53 10.42
N THR A 324 -13.63 -14.58 10.75
CA THR A 324 -13.81 -15.29 12.02
C THR A 324 -12.48 -15.47 12.76
N ARG A 325 -12.52 -15.95 13.99
CA ARG A 325 -11.30 -16.20 14.76
C ARG A 325 -10.43 -17.31 14.18
N THR A 326 -10.99 -18.24 13.45
CA THR A 326 -10.29 -19.42 12.93
C THR A 326 -10.13 -19.40 11.43
N LYS A 327 -11.08 -18.85 10.70
CA LYS A 327 -11.12 -18.90 9.24
C LYS A 327 -11.73 -17.64 8.66
N ASP A 328 -11.10 -17.09 7.61
CA ASP A 328 -11.63 -16.00 6.83
C ASP A 328 -11.94 -16.45 5.41
N LEU A 329 -13.01 -15.92 4.88
CA LEU A 329 -13.41 -16.06 3.49
C LEU A 329 -13.65 -14.69 2.89
N PHE A 330 -13.00 -14.41 1.75
CA PHE A 330 -13.20 -13.22 0.97
C PHE A 330 -13.37 -13.59 -0.50
N SER A 331 -14.56 -13.31 -1.06
CA SER A 331 -14.92 -13.68 -2.43
C SER A 331 -15.25 -12.45 -3.25
N ILE A 332 -14.67 -12.36 -4.45
CA ILE A 332 -14.81 -11.23 -5.37
C ILE A 332 -15.14 -11.71 -6.78
N ASP A 333 -15.88 -10.89 -7.49
CA ASP A 333 -16.14 -11.03 -8.93
C ASP A 333 -15.18 -10.14 -9.71
N LEU A 334 -14.38 -10.75 -10.59
CA LEU A 334 -13.37 -10.11 -11.43
C LEU A 334 -13.80 -9.97 -12.89
N THR A 335 -15.04 -10.31 -13.24
CA THR A 335 -15.51 -10.39 -14.64
C THR A 335 -15.26 -9.09 -15.40
N SER A 336 -15.57 -7.93 -14.78
CA SER A 336 -15.42 -6.62 -15.41
C SER A 336 -13.97 -6.19 -15.67
N ALA A 337 -13.00 -6.89 -15.08
CA ALA A 337 -11.59 -6.60 -15.31
C ALA A 337 -11.10 -7.08 -16.68
N TYR A 338 -11.82 -7.98 -17.35
CA TYR A 338 -11.40 -8.59 -18.61
C TYR A 338 -12.33 -8.18 -19.75
N ASN A 339 -11.73 -7.64 -20.81
CA ASN A 339 -12.49 -7.22 -22.01
C ASN A 339 -12.58 -8.37 -23.02
N THR A 340 -13.35 -9.40 -22.68
CA THR A 340 -13.67 -10.51 -23.59
C THR A 340 -15.14 -10.88 -23.56
N PRO A 341 -15.84 -10.94 -24.71
CA PRO A 341 -17.25 -11.29 -24.76
C PRO A 341 -17.54 -12.76 -24.44
N LYS A 342 -16.48 -13.59 -24.38
CA LYS A 342 -16.65 -15.00 -24.04
C LYS A 342 -16.84 -15.23 -22.54
N LEU A 343 -16.25 -14.40 -21.68
CA LEU A 343 -16.30 -14.56 -20.24
C LEU A 343 -17.62 -14.06 -19.69
N GLU A 344 -18.40 -14.94 -19.09
CA GLU A 344 -19.65 -14.59 -18.43
C GLU A 344 -19.45 -14.30 -16.94
N LYS A 345 -18.53 -15.05 -16.29
CA LYS A 345 -18.24 -14.89 -14.86
C LYS A 345 -16.83 -15.34 -14.55
N LEU A 346 -16.15 -14.55 -13.69
CA LEU A 346 -14.87 -14.94 -13.08
C LEU A 346 -14.90 -14.59 -11.60
N LEU A 347 -14.88 -15.61 -10.76
CA LEU A 347 -14.93 -15.48 -9.31
C LEU A 347 -13.58 -15.88 -8.74
N ARG A 348 -13.03 -15.05 -7.85
CA ARG A 348 -11.86 -15.38 -7.05
C ARG A 348 -12.26 -15.42 -5.58
N THR A 349 -11.94 -16.51 -4.91
CA THR A 349 -12.20 -16.70 -3.49
C THR A 349 -10.90 -16.94 -2.76
N PHE A 350 -10.66 -16.15 -1.74
CA PHE A 350 -9.57 -16.28 -0.80
C PHE A 350 -10.09 -16.92 0.48
N THR A 351 -9.43 -17.98 0.92
CA THR A 351 -9.75 -18.65 2.19
C THR A 351 -8.47 -18.71 3.01
N TYR A 352 -8.49 -18.12 4.19
CA TYR A 352 -7.38 -18.19 5.14
C TYR A 352 -7.83 -18.93 6.39
N ASP A 353 -7.18 -20.03 6.69
CA ASP A 353 -7.42 -20.84 7.88
C ASP A 353 -6.24 -20.66 8.84
N ARG A 354 -6.54 -20.31 10.11
CA ARG A 354 -5.55 -20.07 11.17
C ARG A 354 -5.33 -21.26 12.06
N THR A 355 -6.03 -22.36 11.81
CA THR A 355 -5.89 -23.58 12.62
C THR A 355 -4.55 -24.26 12.32
N ASP A 356 -4.02 -24.96 13.28
CA ASP A 356 -2.75 -25.68 13.19
C ASP A 356 -1.59 -24.80 12.72
N VAL A 357 -0.94 -25.14 11.62
CA VAL A 357 0.16 -24.37 11.00
C VAL A 357 -0.34 -23.26 10.07
N GLY A 358 -1.63 -23.23 9.82
CA GLY A 358 -2.27 -22.31 8.89
C GLY A 358 -2.29 -22.78 7.45
N SER A 359 -3.26 -22.28 6.68
CA SER A 359 -3.29 -22.47 5.23
C SER A 359 -3.95 -21.27 4.55
N PHE A 360 -3.56 -21.03 3.30
CA PHE A 360 -4.18 -20.02 2.45
C PHE A 360 -4.55 -20.64 1.10
N THR A 361 -5.80 -20.48 0.70
CA THR A 361 -6.31 -20.96 -0.59
C THR A 361 -6.75 -19.80 -1.45
N VAL A 362 -6.30 -19.79 -2.69
CA VAL A 362 -6.80 -18.93 -3.77
C VAL A 362 -7.53 -19.82 -4.76
N GLU A 363 -8.83 -19.61 -4.94
CA GLU A 363 -9.66 -20.34 -5.89
C GLU A 363 -10.16 -19.40 -6.98
N ASP A 364 -9.87 -19.72 -8.23
CA ASP A 364 -10.46 -19.11 -9.41
C ASP A 364 -11.49 -20.04 -10.02
N LYS A 365 -12.73 -19.55 -10.18
CA LYS A 365 -13.82 -20.25 -10.84
C LYS A 365 -14.39 -19.39 -11.95
N PHE A 366 -14.50 -19.93 -13.15
CA PHE A 366 -14.99 -19.18 -14.30
C PHE A 366 -16.12 -19.90 -15.06
N PHE A 367 -16.91 -19.11 -15.75
CA PHE A 367 -17.97 -19.53 -16.66
C PHE A 367 -17.87 -18.69 -17.94
N ALA A 368 -18.01 -19.34 -19.10
CA ALA A 368 -17.91 -18.70 -20.40
C ALA A 368 -18.96 -19.27 -21.40
N ASN A 369 -19.39 -18.45 -22.34
CA ASN A 369 -20.34 -18.89 -23.37
C ASN A 369 -19.66 -19.70 -24.50
N ALA A 370 -18.32 -19.61 -24.62
CA ALA A 370 -17.49 -20.38 -25.54
C ALA A 370 -16.24 -20.87 -24.81
N PRO A 371 -15.59 -21.98 -25.30
CA PRO A 371 -14.35 -22.45 -24.71
C PRO A 371 -13.26 -21.36 -24.68
N ILE A 372 -12.63 -21.19 -23.51
CA ILE A 372 -11.53 -20.24 -23.27
C ILE A 372 -10.29 -20.97 -22.77
N ARG A 373 -9.11 -20.42 -23.04
CA ARG A 373 -7.87 -20.76 -22.34
C ARG A 373 -7.84 -20.01 -21.03
N PHE A 374 -7.80 -20.74 -19.93
CA PHE A 374 -7.75 -20.15 -18.61
C PHE A 374 -6.43 -20.43 -17.91
N GLU A 375 -5.87 -19.39 -17.33
CA GLU A 375 -4.62 -19.42 -16.61
C GLU A 375 -4.79 -18.65 -15.30
N THR A 376 -4.31 -19.19 -14.18
CA THR A 376 -4.00 -18.41 -12.99
C THR A 376 -2.50 -18.33 -12.79
N ALA A 377 -2.04 -17.51 -11.85
CA ALA A 377 -0.61 -17.37 -11.59
C ALA A 377 -0.29 -17.30 -10.12
N LEU A 378 0.96 -17.69 -9.81
CA LEU A 378 1.64 -17.45 -8.56
C LEU A 378 2.92 -16.67 -8.87
N THR A 379 3.21 -15.60 -8.13
CA THR A 379 4.46 -14.86 -8.26
C THR A 379 5.27 -14.98 -6.97
N THR A 380 6.59 -15.12 -7.10
CA THR A 380 7.47 -15.33 -5.95
C THR A 380 8.91 -14.90 -6.24
N SER A 381 9.59 -14.34 -5.24
CA SER A 381 11.04 -14.16 -5.22
C SER A 381 11.76 -15.28 -4.44
N ALA A 382 11.02 -16.25 -3.88
CA ALA A 382 11.59 -17.43 -3.26
C ALA A 382 12.15 -18.40 -4.31
N ASP A 383 13.11 -19.21 -3.91
CA ASP A 383 13.51 -20.38 -4.68
C ASP A 383 12.33 -21.33 -4.78
N TRP A 384 12.11 -21.90 -5.97
CA TRP A 384 10.99 -22.80 -6.18
C TRP A 384 11.38 -24.04 -6.96
N LYS A 385 10.64 -25.11 -6.74
CA LYS A 385 10.75 -26.34 -7.54
C LYS A 385 9.40 -27.03 -7.66
N GLN A 386 9.15 -27.62 -8.81
CA GLN A 386 8.05 -28.56 -9.00
C GLN A 386 8.44 -29.91 -8.37
N ILE A 387 7.60 -30.43 -7.47
CA ILE A 387 7.81 -31.73 -6.83
C ILE A 387 7.19 -32.85 -7.68
N ASP A 388 5.99 -32.60 -8.16
CA ASP A 388 5.22 -33.48 -9.05
C ASP A 388 4.21 -32.66 -9.86
N ALA A 389 3.26 -33.32 -10.52
CA ALA A 389 2.30 -32.65 -11.40
C ALA A 389 1.44 -31.59 -10.69
N ASN A 390 1.21 -31.74 -9.39
CA ASN A 390 0.27 -30.92 -8.63
C ASN A 390 0.91 -30.19 -7.44
N HIS A 391 2.23 -30.35 -7.23
CA HIS A 391 2.87 -29.76 -6.06
C HIS A 391 4.11 -28.94 -6.42
N LEU A 392 4.16 -27.74 -5.85
CA LEU A 392 5.35 -26.85 -5.87
C LEU A 392 5.85 -26.67 -4.44
N LEU A 393 7.17 -26.55 -4.29
CA LEU A 393 7.80 -26.13 -3.06
C LEU A 393 8.45 -24.78 -3.27
N LEU A 394 8.11 -23.82 -2.42
CA LEU A 394 8.76 -22.52 -2.32
C LEU A 394 9.68 -22.52 -1.10
N ALA A 395 10.85 -21.90 -1.20
CA ALA A 395 11.79 -21.78 -0.08
C ALA A 395 12.47 -20.41 -0.08
N VAL A 396 12.44 -19.73 1.06
CA VAL A 396 13.10 -18.43 1.27
C VAL A 396 13.57 -18.32 2.71
N GLY A 397 14.83 -17.96 2.92
CA GLY A 397 15.43 -17.97 4.26
C GLY A 397 15.31 -19.35 4.91
N ASN A 398 14.68 -19.42 6.06
CA ASN A 398 14.40 -20.67 6.77
C ASN A 398 12.99 -21.21 6.53
N GLU A 399 12.19 -20.49 5.73
CA GLU A 399 10.78 -20.81 5.54
C GLU A 399 10.58 -21.66 4.28
N GLN A 400 9.65 -22.61 4.37
CA GLN A 400 9.22 -23.44 3.26
C GLN A 400 7.71 -23.48 3.18
N MET A 401 7.18 -23.40 1.96
CA MET A 401 5.75 -23.48 1.67
C MET A 401 5.47 -24.51 0.59
N LEU A 402 4.58 -25.44 0.88
CA LEU A 402 4.02 -26.35 -0.10
C LEU A 402 2.82 -25.69 -0.76
N VAL A 403 2.80 -25.66 -2.08
CA VAL A 403 1.66 -25.22 -2.88
C VAL A 403 1.07 -26.45 -3.58
N THR A 404 -0.18 -26.75 -3.28
CA THR A 404 -0.94 -27.81 -3.94
C THR A 404 -1.85 -27.18 -4.99
N ILE A 405 -1.80 -27.71 -6.22
CA ILE A 405 -2.63 -27.29 -7.34
C ILE A 405 -3.78 -28.28 -7.46
N ASP A 406 -5.02 -27.82 -7.25
CA ASP A 406 -6.25 -28.59 -7.46
C ASP A 406 -7.06 -27.91 -8.58
N ALA A 407 -7.26 -28.59 -9.67
CA ALA A 407 -7.89 -28.04 -10.87
C ALA A 407 -8.94 -28.97 -11.46
N SER A 408 -9.92 -28.40 -12.17
CA SER A 408 -10.99 -29.15 -12.85
C SER A 408 -10.51 -29.99 -14.05
N GLY A 409 -9.22 -29.91 -14.39
CA GLY A 409 -8.59 -30.66 -15.48
C GLY A 409 -7.08 -30.70 -15.33
N GLU A 410 -6.40 -31.36 -16.27
CA GLU A 410 -4.94 -31.35 -16.31
C GLU A 410 -4.41 -29.92 -16.50
N VAL A 411 -3.33 -29.59 -15.79
CA VAL A 411 -2.63 -28.32 -15.91
C VAL A 411 -1.26 -28.49 -16.56
N GLU A 412 -0.80 -27.41 -17.19
CA GLU A 412 0.60 -27.21 -17.53
C GLU A 412 1.14 -26.01 -16.74
N LEU A 413 2.42 -26.04 -16.44
CA LEU A 413 3.10 -24.97 -15.74
C LEU A 413 4.04 -24.23 -16.71
N THR A 414 4.02 -22.90 -16.61
CA THR A 414 5.01 -22.04 -17.26
C THR A 414 5.79 -21.29 -16.18
N SER A 415 6.97 -20.79 -16.55
CA SER A 415 7.82 -20.05 -15.61
C SER A 415 8.50 -18.91 -16.38
N ASP A 416 8.24 -17.70 -15.95
CA ASP A 416 8.77 -16.47 -16.54
C ASP A 416 9.52 -15.67 -15.47
N THR A 417 10.71 -15.18 -15.82
CA THR A 417 11.45 -14.25 -14.96
C THR A 417 11.02 -12.83 -15.28
N ILE A 418 10.52 -12.13 -14.27
CA ILE A 418 10.14 -10.72 -14.37
C ILE A 418 11.21 -9.86 -13.72
N GLN A 419 11.71 -8.86 -14.45
CA GLN A 419 12.66 -7.89 -13.93
C GLN A 419 12.45 -6.52 -14.57
N VAL A 420 12.10 -5.52 -13.76
CA VAL A 420 11.99 -4.12 -14.19
C VAL A 420 12.61 -3.23 -13.13
N ASN A 421 13.86 -2.78 -13.37
CA ASN A 421 14.58 -1.87 -12.47
C ASN A 421 14.50 -2.25 -10.98
N GLY A 422 14.68 -3.54 -10.68
CA GLY A 422 14.60 -4.08 -9.33
C GLY A 422 15.08 -5.52 -9.27
N PRO A 423 14.91 -6.21 -8.13
CA PRO A 423 15.16 -7.64 -8.04
C PRO A 423 14.27 -8.41 -9.02
N ALA A 424 14.84 -9.47 -9.59
CA ALA A 424 14.07 -10.40 -10.39
C ALA A 424 13.18 -11.28 -9.50
N TYR A 425 12.02 -11.65 -10.01
CA TYR A 425 11.13 -12.64 -9.39
C TYR A 425 10.54 -13.56 -10.47
N THR A 426 9.99 -14.66 -10.04
CA THR A 426 9.38 -15.64 -10.93
C THR A 426 7.87 -15.50 -10.95
N ARG A 427 7.28 -15.49 -12.14
CA ARG A 427 5.86 -15.77 -12.37
C ARG A 427 5.71 -17.22 -12.78
N ILE A 428 4.92 -17.98 -12.04
CA ILE A 428 4.55 -19.37 -12.37
C ILE A 428 3.11 -19.32 -12.87
N GLY A 429 2.91 -19.56 -14.17
CA GLY A 429 1.59 -19.68 -14.79
C GLY A 429 1.08 -21.11 -14.60
N ILE A 430 -0.19 -21.25 -14.18
CA ILE A 430 -0.90 -22.52 -14.02
C ILE A 430 -2.06 -22.52 -15.00
N ILE A 431 -1.96 -23.33 -16.05
CA ILE A 431 -2.82 -23.24 -17.24
C ILE A 431 -3.61 -24.54 -17.39
N LEU A 432 -4.94 -24.47 -17.56
CA LEU A 432 -5.71 -25.62 -17.98
C LEU A 432 -5.29 -26.04 -19.40
N LYS A 433 -4.83 -27.29 -19.58
CA LYS A 433 -4.35 -27.77 -20.89
C LYS A 433 -5.41 -27.74 -21.98
N LYS A 434 -6.68 -27.89 -21.60
CA LYS A 434 -7.81 -27.83 -22.54
C LYS A 434 -8.55 -26.51 -22.37
N THR A 435 -8.97 -25.93 -23.49
CA THR A 435 -9.97 -24.87 -23.46
C THR A 435 -11.32 -25.44 -23.07
N VAL A 436 -12.00 -24.79 -22.12
CA VAL A 436 -13.28 -25.24 -21.57
C VAL A 436 -14.19 -24.03 -21.37
N LYS A 437 -15.53 -24.28 -21.22
CA LYS A 437 -16.50 -23.20 -20.96
C LYS A 437 -16.60 -22.86 -19.47
N ASP A 438 -16.34 -23.82 -18.62
CA ASP A 438 -16.33 -23.64 -17.16
C ASP A 438 -15.21 -24.45 -16.55
N GLY A 439 -14.69 -23.95 -15.46
CA GLY A 439 -13.60 -24.61 -14.75
C GLY A 439 -13.19 -23.88 -13.49
N GLN A 440 -12.26 -24.52 -12.78
CA GLN A 440 -11.66 -23.95 -11.59
C GLN A 440 -10.19 -24.35 -11.47
N ILE A 441 -9.41 -23.47 -10.82
CA ILE A 441 -8.05 -23.76 -10.33
C ILE A 441 -7.98 -23.26 -8.90
N ARG A 442 -7.50 -24.12 -7.99
CA ARG A 442 -7.17 -23.77 -6.60
C ARG A 442 -5.68 -23.89 -6.36
N LEU A 443 -5.13 -22.92 -5.67
CA LEU A 443 -3.77 -22.93 -5.13
C LEU A 443 -3.88 -22.99 -3.60
N ILE A 444 -3.52 -24.13 -3.00
CA ILE A 444 -3.57 -24.32 -1.56
C ILE A 444 -2.14 -24.23 -1.03
N MET A 445 -1.87 -23.19 -0.25
CA MET A 445 -0.55 -22.85 0.29
C MET A 445 -0.49 -23.18 1.77
N CYS A 446 0.39 -24.11 2.14
CA CYS A 446 0.58 -24.54 3.52
C CYS A 446 2.04 -24.44 3.93
N PRO A 447 2.36 -23.89 5.12
CA PRO A 447 3.71 -23.94 5.66
C PRO A 447 4.19 -25.40 5.74
N LYS A 448 5.38 -25.67 5.19
CA LYS A 448 6.00 -26.98 5.30
C LYS A 448 6.94 -26.95 6.51
N ARG A 449 6.50 -27.54 7.60
CA ARG A 449 7.35 -27.77 8.77
C ARG A 449 8.30 -28.95 8.52
N PRO A 450 9.53 -28.90 9.09
CA PRO A 450 10.49 -30.01 8.98
C PRO A 450 10.01 -31.30 9.58
#